data_4963795ec7093bc2d81918578c3bed83
#
_entry.id   4963795ec7093bc2d81918578c3bed83
#
_cell.length_a   1.000
_cell.length_b   1.000
_cell.length_c   1.000
_cell.angle_alpha   90.00
_cell.angle_beta   90.00
_cell.angle_gamma   90.00
#
_symmetry.space_group_name_H-M   'P 1'
#
loop_
_entity.id
_entity.type
_entity.pdbx_description
1 polymer ?
#
loop_
_entity_poly.entity_id
_entity_poly.type
_entity_poly.pdbx_seq_one_letter_code
_entity_poly.pdbx_strand_id
1 'polypeptide(L)'
;MIYRHTQEFQVSNDAMCNVYMKRKDFSGRKPVVMLDAHLDECGFMVQSIRENGLLNLLTLGGFHLTSLPAHSVMIRNGQGEKIKGIITSKPVHFLRDS
;
A
#
# COMPACT_ATOMS: atom_id res chain seq x y z
N MET A 1 -14.44 -8.55 -5.17
CA MET A 1 -14.18 -9.97 -4.82
C MET A 1 -14.86 -10.41 -3.53
N ILE A 2 -15.20 -9.50 -2.63
CA ILE A 2 -15.87 -9.77 -1.34
C ILE A 2 -17.31 -10.29 -1.49
N TYR A 3 -18.00 -9.97 -2.60
CA TYR A 3 -19.42 -10.27 -2.78
C TYR A 3 -19.80 -11.73 -3.11
N ARG A 4 -18.85 -12.62 -3.38
CA ARG A 4 -19.17 -14.00 -3.77
C ARG A 4 -19.54 -14.95 -2.63
N HIS A 5 -19.29 -14.58 -1.37
CA HIS A 5 -19.48 -15.45 -0.21
C HIS A 5 -20.44 -14.88 0.85
N THR A 6 -21.21 -13.84 0.52
CA THR A 6 -22.12 -13.16 1.47
C THR A 6 -23.30 -14.02 1.93
N GLN A 7 -23.58 -15.14 1.28
CA GLN A 7 -24.69 -16.02 1.71
C GLN A 7 -24.39 -16.70 3.05
N GLU A 8 -23.12 -17.04 3.31
CA GLU A 8 -22.70 -17.73 4.53
C GLU A 8 -22.18 -16.81 5.62
N PHE A 9 -21.80 -15.58 5.25
CA PHE A 9 -21.17 -14.62 6.14
C PHE A 9 -22.03 -13.38 6.36
N GLN A 10 -21.98 -12.87 7.57
CA GLN A 10 -22.39 -11.52 7.91
C GLN A 10 -21.18 -10.60 7.74
N VAL A 11 -21.31 -9.59 6.88
CA VAL A 11 -20.27 -8.61 6.60
C VAL A 11 -20.64 -7.28 7.26
N SER A 12 -19.69 -6.67 7.94
CA SER A 12 -19.83 -5.34 8.55
C SER A 12 -18.52 -4.58 8.39
N ASN A 13 -18.57 -3.27 8.55
CA ASN A 13 -17.42 -2.38 8.54
C ASN A 13 -17.53 -1.39 9.69
N ASP A 14 -16.38 -0.86 10.12
CA ASP A 14 -16.28 0.19 11.11
C ASP A 14 -15.92 1.54 10.47
N ALA A 15 -15.82 2.57 11.33
CA ALA A 15 -15.46 3.93 10.91
C ALA A 15 -13.99 4.05 10.38
N MET A 16 -13.14 3.06 10.65
CA MET A 16 -11.76 2.97 10.17
C MET A 16 -11.66 2.23 8.84
N CYS A 17 -12.80 1.89 8.22
CA CYS A 17 -12.90 1.11 6.99
C CYS A 17 -12.42 -0.34 7.12
N ASN A 18 -12.25 -0.87 8.33
CA ASN A 18 -12.03 -2.29 8.51
C ASN A 18 -13.26 -3.09 8.10
N VAL A 19 -13.05 -4.21 7.43
CA VAL A 19 -14.12 -5.11 7.00
C VAL A 19 -14.08 -6.37 7.85
N TYR A 20 -15.19 -6.67 8.51
CA TYR A 20 -15.36 -7.87 9.33
C TYR A 20 -16.26 -8.85 8.61
N MET A 21 -15.83 -10.10 8.53
CA MET A 21 -16.61 -11.21 8.01
C MET A 21 -16.78 -12.26 9.11
N LYS A 22 -18.01 -12.47 9.54
CA LYS A 22 -18.35 -13.44 10.56
C LYS A 22 -19.34 -14.46 9.98
N ARG A 23 -19.11 -15.75 10.20
CA ARG A 23 -20.07 -16.76 9.78
C ARG A 23 -21.42 -16.51 10.45
N LYS A 24 -22.52 -16.72 9.75
CA LYS A 24 -23.88 -16.54 10.30
C LYS A 24 -24.20 -17.50 11.44
N ASP A 25 -23.57 -18.69 11.43
CA ASP A 25 -23.70 -19.70 12.48
C ASP A 25 -22.69 -19.56 13.62
N PHE A 26 -21.93 -18.44 13.66
CA PHE A 26 -20.93 -18.20 14.68
C PHE A 26 -21.56 -18.04 16.07
N SER A 27 -21.30 -19.02 16.93
CA SER A 27 -21.88 -19.09 18.29
C SER A 27 -21.14 -18.26 19.34
N GLY A 28 -19.90 -17.83 19.05
CA GLY A 28 -19.02 -17.19 20.03
C GLY A 28 -18.47 -18.12 21.12
N ARG A 29 -18.75 -19.43 21.05
CA ARG A 29 -18.18 -20.42 21.97
C ARG A 29 -16.70 -20.61 21.70
N LYS A 30 -15.90 -20.72 22.76
CA LYS A 30 -14.45 -20.98 22.66
C LYS A 30 -14.18 -22.43 22.24
N PRO A 31 -13.10 -22.69 21.48
CA PRO A 31 -12.12 -21.70 20.99
C PRO A 31 -12.67 -20.87 19.82
N VAL A 32 -12.26 -19.59 19.77
CA VAL A 32 -12.54 -18.68 18.67
C VAL A 32 -11.26 -18.45 17.90
N VAL A 33 -11.34 -18.60 16.58
CA VAL A 33 -10.24 -18.29 15.65
C VAL A 33 -10.59 -17.03 14.88
N MET A 34 -9.68 -16.06 14.88
CA MET A 34 -9.75 -14.85 14.06
C MET A 34 -8.62 -14.89 13.03
N LEU A 35 -8.96 -14.61 11.78
CA LEU A 35 -8.01 -14.39 10.70
C LEU A 35 -7.97 -12.90 10.43
N ASP A 36 -6.76 -12.34 10.43
CA ASP A 36 -6.51 -10.93 10.21
C ASP A 36 -5.54 -10.73 9.05
N ALA A 37 -5.85 -9.79 8.16
CA ALA A 37 -5.00 -9.42 7.03
C ALA A 37 -5.31 -7.99 6.59
N HIS A 38 -4.27 -7.21 6.25
CA HIS A 38 -4.46 -5.90 5.65
C HIS A 38 -4.66 -5.98 4.13
N LEU A 39 -5.36 -4.99 3.56
CA LEU A 39 -5.66 -4.89 2.13
C LEU A 39 -4.89 -3.75 1.45
N ASP A 40 -4.28 -2.87 2.22
CA ASP A 40 -3.44 -1.80 1.73
C ASP A 40 -2.05 -2.31 1.37
N GLU A 41 -1.37 -1.58 0.50
CA GLU A 41 -0.01 -1.84 0.08
C GLU A 41 0.87 -0.62 0.34
N CYS A 42 2.17 -0.85 0.47
CA CYS A 42 3.13 0.23 0.56
C CYS A 42 3.17 1.03 -0.73
N GLY A 43 3.35 2.33 -0.62
CA GLY A 43 3.37 3.21 -1.78
C GLY A 43 4.18 4.48 -1.54
N PHE A 44 4.02 5.44 -2.45
CA PHE A 44 4.71 6.72 -2.39
C PHE A 44 3.73 7.85 -2.63
N MET A 45 4.03 8.99 -2.02
CA MET A 45 3.37 10.25 -2.30
C MET A 45 4.38 11.22 -2.90
N VAL A 46 4.00 11.92 -3.96
CA VAL A 46 4.84 12.97 -4.54
C VAL A 46 4.86 14.15 -3.57
N GLN A 47 6.04 14.47 -3.05
CA GLN A 47 6.26 15.62 -2.17
C GLN A 47 6.49 16.89 -2.97
N SER A 48 7.34 16.82 -4.00
CA SER A 48 7.67 17.95 -4.87
C SER A 48 8.22 17.48 -6.21
N ILE A 49 8.18 18.38 -7.17
CA ILE A 49 8.78 18.21 -8.50
C ILE A 49 9.97 19.18 -8.59
N ARG A 50 11.15 18.66 -8.90
CA ARG A 50 12.36 19.45 -9.08
C ARG A 50 12.38 20.10 -10.46
N GLU A 51 13.18 21.16 -10.61
CA GLU A 51 13.37 21.87 -11.90
C GLU A 51 13.84 20.96 -13.04
N ASN A 52 14.61 19.91 -12.71
CA ASN A 52 15.08 18.90 -13.67
C ASN A 52 14.05 17.78 -13.96
N GLY A 53 12.81 17.91 -13.47
CA GLY A 53 11.73 16.95 -13.68
C GLY A 53 11.76 15.71 -12.76
N LEU A 54 12.74 15.59 -11.87
CA LEU A 54 12.76 14.51 -10.88
C LEU A 54 11.71 14.76 -9.79
N LEU A 55 11.09 13.69 -9.31
CA LEU A 55 10.12 13.72 -8.23
C LEU A 55 10.80 13.38 -6.91
N ASN A 56 10.56 14.19 -5.89
CA ASN A 56 10.83 13.80 -4.50
C ASN A 56 9.61 13.06 -3.97
N LEU A 57 9.85 11.91 -3.35
CA LEU A 57 8.81 11.03 -2.86
C LEU A 57 8.88 10.90 -1.34
N LEU A 58 7.72 10.86 -0.71
CA LEU A 58 7.53 10.39 0.66
C LEU A 58 7.12 8.92 0.61
N THR A 59 7.68 8.11 1.49
CA THR A 59 7.26 6.71 1.64
C THR A 59 5.97 6.62 2.45
N LEU A 60 5.04 5.80 1.99
CA LEU A 60 3.83 5.41 2.71
C LEU A 60 3.94 3.92 3.04
N GLY A 61 4.14 3.63 4.33
CA GLY A 61 4.43 2.27 4.81
C GLY A 61 5.93 1.99 4.96
N GLY A 62 6.26 0.75 5.33
CA GLY A 62 7.63 0.32 5.58
C GLY A 62 8.36 -0.10 4.31
N PHE A 63 9.50 0.51 4.05
CA PHE A 63 10.39 0.17 2.94
C PHE A 63 11.83 -0.03 3.39
N HIS A 64 12.50 -0.99 2.81
CA HIS A 64 13.96 -1.05 2.82
C HIS A 64 14.48 -0.12 1.71
N LEU A 65 14.86 1.10 2.07
CA LEU A 65 15.22 2.15 1.10
C LEU A 65 16.36 1.74 0.16
N THR A 66 17.26 0.88 0.63
CA THR A 66 18.40 0.37 -0.17
C THR A 66 17.96 -0.58 -1.30
N SER A 67 16.78 -1.16 -1.21
CA SER A 67 16.28 -2.07 -2.24
C SER A 67 15.43 -1.38 -3.31
N LEU A 68 15.07 -0.11 -3.11
CA LEU A 68 14.17 0.64 -4.00
C LEU A 68 14.78 1.08 -5.34
N PRO A 69 16.08 1.39 -5.46
CA PRO A 69 16.65 1.85 -6.71
C PRO A 69 16.40 0.88 -7.87
N ALA A 70 16.16 1.43 -9.06
CA ALA A 70 15.81 0.72 -10.28
C ALA A 70 14.42 0.05 -10.31
N HIS A 71 13.62 0.13 -9.24
CA HIS A 71 12.24 -0.34 -9.30
C HIS A 71 11.36 0.58 -10.14
N SER A 72 10.51 -0.05 -10.94
CA SER A 72 9.46 0.65 -11.69
C SER A 72 8.31 1.01 -10.78
N VAL A 73 7.79 2.23 -10.95
CA VAL A 73 6.61 2.72 -10.24
C VAL A 73 5.58 3.25 -11.21
N MET A 74 4.34 3.29 -10.77
CA MET A 74 3.25 3.88 -11.51
C MET A 74 2.81 5.15 -10.79
N ILE A 75 2.93 6.28 -11.47
CA ILE A 75 2.57 7.60 -10.95
C ILE A 75 1.19 7.95 -11.48
N ARG A 76 0.28 8.32 -10.61
CA ARG A 76 -1.03 8.85 -10.97
C ARG A 76 -0.99 10.37 -10.91
N ASN A 77 -1.29 11.03 -12.02
CA ASN A 77 -1.35 12.49 -12.08
C ASN A 77 -2.73 13.04 -11.65
N GLY A 78 -2.88 14.37 -11.62
CA GLY A 78 -4.13 15.04 -11.24
C GLY A 78 -5.31 14.78 -12.18
N GLN A 79 -5.05 14.35 -13.41
CA GLN A 79 -6.06 13.95 -14.40
C GLN A 79 -6.43 12.46 -14.27
N GLY A 80 -5.77 11.72 -13.37
CA GLY A 80 -6.00 10.30 -13.18
C GLY A 80 -5.22 9.39 -14.13
N GLU A 81 -4.38 9.95 -14.99
CA GLU A 81 -3.52 9.20 -15.91
C GLU A 81 -2.38 8.50 -15.15
N LYS A 82 -1.98 7.35 -15.65
CA LYS A 82 -0.90 6.54 -15.09
C LYS A 82 0.37 6.69 -15.94
N ILE A 83 1.42 7.21 -15.32
CA ILE A 83 2.71 7.47 -15.94
C ILE A 83 3.73 6.51 -15.33
N LYS A 84 4.50 5.80 -16.14
CA LYS A 84 5.60 4.95 -15.66
C LYS A 84 6.78 5.80 -15.23
N GLY A 85 7.35 5.46 -14.07
CA GLY A 85 8.57 6.05 -13.56
C GLY A 85 9.53 4.98 -13.05
N ILE A 86 10.77 5.39 -12.77
CA ILE A 86 11.81 4.53 -12.19
C ILE A 86 12.39 5.27 -10.99
N ILE A 87 12.52 4.54 -9.88
CA ILE A 87 13.16 5.07 -8.67
C ILE A 87 14.68 5.15 -8.93
N THR A 88 15.23 6.34 -8.76
CA THR A 88 16.68 6.59 -8.90
C THR A 88 17.33 6.72 -7.53
N SER A 89 18.62 6.42 -7.47
CA SER A 89 19.48 6.75 -6.32
C SER A 89 20.77 7.40 -6.82
N LYS A 90 21.47 8.09 -5.92
CA LYS A 90 22.86 8.48 -6.21
C LYS A 90 23.69 7.23 -6.39
N PRO A 91 24.56 7.17 -7.43
CA PRO A 91 25.54 6.10 -7.54
C PRO A 91 26.40 5.97 -6.28
N VAL A 92 26.78 4.74 -5.92
CA VAL A 92 27.44 4.43 -4.64
C VAL A 92 28.74 5.22 -4.43
N HIS A 93 29.44 5.55 -5.52
CA HIS A 93 30.69 6.35 -5.47
C HIS A 93 30.45 7.84 -5.17
N PHE A 94 29.22 8.33 -5.22
CA PHE A 94 28.84 9.70 -4.77
C PHE A 94 28.24 9.71 -3.36
N LEU A 95 28.17 8.57 -2.69
CA LEU A 95 27.69 8.44 -1.30
C LEU A 95 28.81 8.49 -0.26
N ARG A 96 30.08 8.62 -0.72
CA ARG A 96 31.22 8.85 0.17
C ARG A 96 31.17 10.33 0.57
N ASP A 97 31.12 10.58 1.86
CA ASP A 97 31.13 11.88 2.56
C ASP A 97 29.75 12.44 2.92
N SER A 98 29.08 11.72 3.83
CA SER A 98 28.11 12.34 4.74
C SER A 98 28.12 11.60 6.08
#